data_cfb78df4a74be96f41bee9b3fc58f3ed
#
_entry.id   cfb78df4a74be96f41bee9b3fc58f3ed
#
_cell.length_a   1.000
_cell.length_b   1.000
_cell.length_c   1.000
_cell.angle_alpha   90.00
_cell.angle_beta   90.00
_cell.angle_gamma   90.00
#
_symmetry.space_group_name_H-M   'P 1'
#
loop_
_entity.id
_entity.type
_entity.pdbx_description
1 polymer ?
#
loop_
_entity_poly.entity_id
_entity_poly.type
_entity_poly.pdbx_seq_one_letter_code
_entity_poly.pdbx_strand_id
1 'polypeptide(L)'
;MGFARLKISTRLALLLAAMVLLTVAIGVVGLSGMRQANAGLNTVYLDRVIPLKQINLVSDAYAVDVVDAAHKVRDGGFPQQQALASLEKAKKDIADNWSAYLATELVPTEVRLVRQFQQLKAPADKAVQTIETLVRANDTAGLTAYAAKEMYPANDPLQEVLGALVQVQLDTARAEYEGAVGTYQGTKLFM
;
A
#
# COMPACT_ATOMS: atom_id res chain seq x y z
N MET A 1 45.46 -43.26 -1.06
CA MET A 1 45.10 -44.47 -1.81
C MET A 1 44.26 -44.10 -3.01
N GLY A 2 44.79 -44.31 -4.20
CA GLY A 2 44.45 -43.44 -5.30
C GLY A 2 43.32 -43.96 -6.20
N PHE A 3 42.54 -43.02 -6.68
CA PHE A 3 41.62 -43.07 -7.83
C PHE A 3 42.26 -43.85 -9.04
N ALA A 4 43.61 -43.91 -9.10
CA ALA A 4 44.36 -44.56 -10.14
C ALA A 4 44.25 -46.11 -10.19
N ARG A 5 43.72 -46.77 -9.15
CA ARG A 5 43.55 -48.24 -9.07
C ARG A 5 42.17 -48.74 -9.44
N LEU A 6 41.19 -47.84 -9.67
CA LEU A 6 39.85 -48.23 -10.08
C LEU A 6 39.77 -48.56 -11.58
N LYS A 7 38.92 -49.54 -11.93
CA LYS A 7 38.61 -49.83 -13.35
C LYS A 7 38.08 -48.59 -14.05
N ILE A 8 38.39 -48.41 -15.34
CA ILE A 8 37.97 -47.27 -16.13
C ILE A 8 36.44 -47.07 -16.07
N SER A 9 35.67 -48.14 -16.13
CA SER A 9 34.19 -48.11 -15.98
C SER A 9 33.72 -47.52 -14.65
N THR A 10 34.41 -47.83 -13.56
CA THR A 10 34.06 -47.31 -12.22
C THR A 10 34.39 -45.79 -12.11
N ARG A 11 35.50 -45.37 -12.74
CA ARG A 11 35.83 -43.91 -12.77
C ARG A 11 34.83 -43.13 -13.59
N LEU A 12 34.38 -43.69 -14.73
CA LEU A 12 33.37 -43.04 -15.58
C LEU A 12 32.02 -42.97 -14.88
N ALA A 13 31.60 -44.04 -14.19
CA ALA A 13 30.38 -44.04 -13.42
C ALA A 13 30.41 -43.02 -12.24
N LEU A 14 31.54 -42.89 -11.54
CA LEU A 14 31.71 -41.88 -10.49
C LEU A 14 31.68 -40.45 -11.02
N LEU A 15 32.30 -40.19 -12.17
CA LEU A 15 32.20 -38.85 -12.81
C LEU A 15 30.79 -38.53 -13.24
N LEU A 16 30.07 -39.49 -13.85
CA LEU A 16 28.66 -39.33 -14.22
C LEU A 16 27.80 -39.07 -13.01
N ALA A 17 27.95 -39.83 -11.94
CA ALA A 17 27.24 -39.65 -10.68
C ALA A 17 27.52 -38.26 -10.05
N ALA A 18 28.79 -37.82 -10.07
CA ALA A 18 29.16 -36.49 -9.60
C ALA A 18 28.51 -35.37 -10.44
N MET A 19 28.50 -35.52 -11.78
CA MET A 19 27.83 -34.54 -12.67
C MET A 19 26.34 -34.50 -12.43
N VAL A 20 25.64 -35.63 -12.25
CA VAL A 20 24.23 -35.69 -11.94
C VAL A 20 23.95 -35.02 -10.59
N LEU A 21 24.74 -35.31 -9.55
CA LEU A 21 24.61 -34.68 -8.24
C LEU A 21 24.79 -33.15 -8.31
N LEU A 22 25.78 -32.67 -9.04
CA LEU A 22 26.00 -31.24 -9.27
C LEU A 22 24.81 -30.60 -9.99
N THR A 23 24.28 -31.22 -11.03
CA THR A 23 23.13 -30.73 -11.78
C THR A 23 21.89 -30.65 -10.89
N VAL A 24 21.64 -31.67 -10.07
CA VAL A 24 20.53 -31.69 -9.10
C VAL A 24 20.73 -30.59 -8.05
N ALA A 25 21.93 -30.43 -7.50
CA ALA A 25 22.24 -29.39 -6.53
C ALA A 25 21.97 -27.98 -7.09
N ILE A 26 22.46 -27.71 -8.30
CA ILE A 26 22.21 -26.43 -9.00
C ILE A 26 20.70 -26.22 -9.23
N GLY A 27 19.99 -27.25 -9.65
CA GLY A 27 18.53 -27.19 -9.84
C GLY A 27 17.78 -26.87 -8.55
N VAL A 28 18.15 -27.48 -7.43
CA VAL A 28 17.54 -27.22 -6.12
C VAL A 28 17.82 -25.78 -5.67
N VAL A 29 19.05 -25.32 -5.78
CA VAL A 29 19.44 -23.94 -5.42
C VAL A 29 18.71 -22.94 -6.30
N GLY A 30 18.64 -23.18 -7.62
CA GLY A 30 17.95 -22.31 -8.56
C GLY A 30 16.45 -22.21 -8.26
N LEU A 31 15.77 -23.35 -8.04
CA LEU A 31 14.35 -23.37 -7.67
C LEU A 31 14.07 -22.70 -6.32
N SER A 32 14.96 -22.89 -5.34
CA SER A 32 14.85 -22.20 -4.05
C SER A 32 14.98 -20.70 -4.19
N GLY A 33 15.96 -20.22 -4.97
CA GLY A 33 16.13 -18.80 -5.27
C GLY A 33 14.93 -18.19 -5.99
N MET A 34 14.37 -18.90 -6.98
CA MET A 34 13.14 -18.45 -7.67
C MET A 34 11.93 -18.38 -6.74
N ARG A 35 11.75 -19.35 -5.84
CA ARG A 35 10.67 -19.32 -4.84
C ARG A 35 10.82 -18.13 -3.90
N GLN A 36 12.03 -17.86 -3.43
CA GLN A 36 12.32 -16.73 -2.55
C GLN A 36 12.08 -15.39 -3.25
N ALA A 37 12.51 -15.24 -4.50
CA ALA A 37 12.25 -14.05 -5.29
C ALA A 37 10.75 -13.83 -5.52
N ASN A 38 10.00 -14.87 -5.86
CA ASN A 38 8.55 -14.80 -6.06
C ASN A 38 7.81 -14.47 -4.75
N ALA A 39 8.23 -15.05 -3.63
CA ALA A 39 7.67 -14.71 -2.32
C ALA A 39 7.91 -13.24 -1.97
N GLY A 40 9.13 -12.72 -2.18
CA GLY A 40 9.44 -11.31 -1.96
C GLY A 40 8.62 -10.35 -2.83
N LEU A 41 8.44 -10.67 -4.12
CA LEU A 41 7.57 -9.89 -5.01
C LEU A 41 6.10 -9.90 -4.54
N ASN A 42 5.62 -11.04 -4.08
CA ASN A 42 4.26 -11.16 -3.57
C ASN A 42 4.05 -10.32 -2.31
N THR A 43 5.01 -10.33 -1.37
CA THR A 43 5.00 -9.50 -0.16
C THR A 43 4.99 -8.01 -0.53
N VAL A 44 5.88 -7.56 -1.41
CA VAL A 44 5.89 -6.16 -1.86
C VAL A 44 4.55 -5.77 -2.48
N TYR A 45 3.97 -6.62 -3.32
CA TYR A 45 2.69 -6.31 -3.97
C TYR A 45 1.52 -6.27 -2.99
N LEU A 46 1.33 -7.31 -2.18
CA LEU A 46 0.18 -7.45 -1.28
C LEU A 46 0.30 -6.56 -0.03
N ASP A 47 1.50 -6.44 0.52
CA ASP A 47 1.70 -5.78 1.81
C ASP A 47 2.18 -4.33 1.69
N ARG A 48 2.51 -3.86 0.46
CA ARG A 48 2.97 -2.47 0.23
C ARG A 48 2.18 -1.75 -0.87
N VAL A 49 2.09 -2.32 -2.08
CA VAL A 49 1.45 -1.64 -3.22
C VAL A 49 -0.07 -1.54 -3.03
N ILE A 50 -0.72 -2.62 -2.59
CA ILE A 50 -2.17 -2.59 -2.33
C ILE A 50 -2.52 -1.66 -1.17
N PRO A 51 -1.87 -1.73 0.02
CA PRO A 51 -2.08 -0.78 1.11
C PRO A 51 -1.83 0.67 0.70
N LEU A 52 -0.77 0.95 -0.05
CA LEU A 52 -0.48 2.28 -0.57
C LEU A 52 -1.65 2.83 -1.41
N LYS A 53 -2.21 2.01 -2.31
CA LYS A 53 -3.40 2.38 -3.08
C LYS A 53 -4.60 2.66 -2.19
N GLN A 54 -4.84 1.84 -1.16
CA GLN A 54 -5.96 2.01 -0.24
C GLN A 54 -5.85 3.31 0.55
N ILE A 55 -4.65 3.63 1.08
CA ILE A 55 -4.39 4.90 1.78
C ILE A 55 -4.63 6.09 0.86
N ASN A 56 -4.14 6.04 -0.39
CA ASN A 56 -4.36 7.11 -1.36
C ASN A 56 -5.84 7.29 -1.70
N LEU A 57 -6.61 6.21 -1.86
CA LEU A 57 -8.06 6.31 -2.11
C LEU A 57 -8.81 6.94 -0.93
N VAL A 58 -8.40 6.67 0.31
CA VAL A 58 -8.94 7.35 1.50
C VAL A 58 -8.57 8.84 1.49
N SER A 59 -7.32 9.16 1.17
CA SER A 59 -6.85 10.54 1.06
C SER A 59 -7.62 11.31 0.00
N ASP A 60 -7.74 10.76 -1.20
CA ASP A 60 -8.46 11.38 -2.31
C ASP A 60 -9.94 11.57 -1.99
N ALA A 61 -10.58 10.62 -1.31
CA ALA A 61 -11.98 10.74 -0.92
C ALA A 61 -12.21 11.93 0.02
N TYR A 62 -11.32 12.16 0.98
CA TYR A 62 -11.41 13.34 1.88
C TYR A 62 -10.97 14.63 1.19
N ALA A 63 -9.83 14.64 0.49
CA ALA A 63 -9.21 15.85 -0.03
C ALA A 63 -9.76 16.32 -1.39
N VAL A 64 -10.22 15.36 -2.22
CA VAL A 64 -10.70 15.64 -3.55
C VAL A 64 -12.21 15.49 -3.61
N ASP A 65 -12.75 14.29 -3.40
CA ASP A 65 -14.18 14.03 -3.65
C ASP A 65 -15.09 14.89 -2.77
N VAL A 66 -14.79 15.00 -1.46
CA VAL A 66 -15.57 15.80 -0.51
C VAL A 66 -15.40 17.29 -0.76
N VAL A 67 -14.16 17.77 -0.88
CA VAL A 67 -13.84 19.19 -1.07
C VAL A 67 -14.35 19.68 -2.42
N ASP A 68 -14.15 18.91 -3.49
CA ASP A 68 -14.65 19.22 -4.82
C ASP A 68 -16.18 19.28 -4.88
N ALA A 69 -16.90 18.36 -4.21
CA ALA A 69 -18.35 18.40 -4.14
C ALA A 69 -18.83 19.70 -3.51
N ALA A 70 -18.22 20.16 -2.41
CA ALA A 70 -18.55 21.41 -1.74
C ALA A 70 -18.32 22.62 -2.68
N HIS A 71 -17.14 22.69 -3.32
CA HIS A 71 -16.79 23.81 -4.22
C HIS A 71 -17.67 23.83 -5.47
N LYS A 72 -17.89 22.70 -6.11
CA LYS A 72 -18.68 22.58 -7.34
C LYS A 72 -20.16 22.96 -7.09
N VAL A 73 -20.73 22.61 -5.93
CA VAL A 73 -22.08 23.06 -5.56
C VAL A 73 -22.09 24.57 -5.31
N ARG A 74 -21.15 25.08 -4.54
CA ARG A 74 -21.01 26.52 -4.27
C ARG A 74 -20.95 27.35 -5.57
N ASP A 75 -20.18 26.87 -6.54
CA ASP A 75 -19.95 27.58 -7.80
C ASP A 75 -21.03 27.29 -8.86
N GLY A 76 -22.09 26.55 -8.52
CA GLY A 76 -23.21 26.24 -9.41
C GLY A 76 -22.89 25.23 -10.52
N GLY A 77 -21.71 24.60 -10.49
CA GLY A 77 -21.26 23.64 -11.49
C GLY A 77 -21.73 22.20 -11.27
N PHE A 78 -22.41 21.93 -10.12
CA PHE A 78 -22.77 20.57 -9.72
C PHE A 78 -24.22 20.52 -9.22
N PRO A 79 -25.11 19.74 -9.86
CA PRO A 79 -26.46 19.56 -9.35
C PRO A 79 -26.43 18.96 -7.94
N GLN A 80 -27.29 19.42 -7.05
CA GLN A 80 -27.39 18.96 -5.65
C GLN A 80 -27.39 17.43 -5.55
N GLN A 81 -28.21 16.76 -6.35
CA GLN A 81 -28.32 15.29 -6.34
C GLN A 81 -26.99 14.61 -6.69
N GLN A 82 -26.25 15.15 -7.64
CA GLN A 82 -24.95 14.63 -8.05
C GLN A 82 -23.89 14.83 -6.96
N ALA A 83 -23.91 15.98 -6.28
CA ALA A 83 -23.03 16.24 -5.15
C ALA A 83 -23.29 15.27 -3.99
N LEU A 84 -24.57 15.03 -3.65
CA LEU A 84 -24.93 14.07 -2.61
C LEU A 84 -24.50 12.65 -2.96
N ALA A 85 -24.65 12.24 -4.22
CA ALA A 85 -24.17 10.94 -4.68
C ALA A 85 -22.63 10.82 -4.58
N SER A 86 -21.90 11.92 -4.89
CA SER A 86 -20.43 11.97 -4.74
C SER A 86 -20.00 11.86 -3.28
N LEU A 87 -20.66 12.57 -2.36
CA LEU A 87 -20.39 12.48 -0.92
C LEU A 87 -20.70 11.09 -0.35
N GLU A 88 -21.78 10.45 -0.77
CA GLU A 88 -22.08 9.05 -0.37
C GLU A 88 -21.01 8.08 -0.89
N LYS A 89 -20.58 8.24 -2.15
CA LYS A 89 -19.48 7.47 -2.70
C LYS A 89 -18.20 7.67 -1.90
N ALA A 90 -17.83 8.92 -1.60
CA ALA A 90 -16.64 9.23 -0.82
C ALA A 90 -16.68 8.57 0.58
N LYS A 91 -17.80 8.63 1.29
CA LYS A 91 -17.97 7.95 2.58
C LYS A 91 -17.78 6.44 2.47
N LYS A 92 -18.32 5.83 1.41
CA LYS A 92 -18.16 4.40 1.15
C LYS A 92 -16.72 4.05 0.84
N ASP A 93 -16.06 4.80 -0.03
CA ASP A 93 -14.67 4.58 -0.42
C ASP A 93 -13.72 4.73 0.79
N ILE A 94 -13.96 5.71 1.67
CA ILE A 94 -13.23 5.86 2.93
C ILE A 94 -13.40 4.61 3.80
N ALA A 95 -14.64 4.16 4.03
CA ALA A 95 -14.90 3.02 4.90
C ALA A 95 -14.30 1.72 4.36
N ASP A 96 -14.53 1.43 3.08
CA ASP A 96 -14.07 0.19 2.44
C ASP A 96 -12.54 0.11 2.36
N ASN A 97 -11.90 1.19 1.87
CA ASN A 97 -10.46 1.20 1.71
C ASN A 97 -9.71 1.27 3.04
N TRP A 98 -10.24 2.03 4.02
CA TRP A 98 -9.64 2.05 5.34
C TRP A 98 -9.75 0.71 6.05
N SER A 99 -10.90 0.04 5.97
CA SER A 99 -11.08 -1.31 6.51
C SER A 99 -10.16 -2.33 5.85
N ALA A 100 -10.01 -2.26 4.53
CA ALA A 100 -9.13 -3.14 3.78
C ALA A 100 -7.65 -2.89 4.13
N TYR A 101 -7.23 -1.62 4.32
CA TYR A 101 -5.90 -1.28 4.78
C TYR A 101 -5.60 -1.85 6.18
N LEU A 102 -6.54 -1.71 7.11
CA LEU A 102 -6.38 -2.25 8.48
C LEU A 102 -6.30 -3.79 8.54
N ALA A 103 -6.75 -4.48 7.50
CA ALA A 103 -6.67 -5.94 7.39
C ALA A 103 -5.29 -6.43 6.90
N THR A 104 -4.39 -5.52 6.51
CA THR A 104 -3.03 -5.85 6.09
C THR A 104 -2.07 -5.95 7.29
N GLU A 105 -0.87 -6.47 7.07
CA GLU A 105 0.15 -6.54 8.12
C GLU A 105 0.80 -5.15 8.33
N LEU A 106 0.54 -4.54 9.48
CA LEU A 106 1.01 -3.20 9.83
C LEU A 106 2.34 -3.24 10.58
N VAL A 107 3.30 -2.43 10.15
CA VAL A 107 4.54 -2.23 10.92
C VAL A 107 4.29 -1.31 12.14
N PRO A 108 5.14 -1.34 13.19
CA PRO A 108 4.90 -0.55 14.41
C PRO A 108 4.68 0.95 14.20
N THR A 109 5.32 1.53 13.19
CA THR A 109 5.15 2.94 12.83
C THR A 109 3.75 3.20 12.26
N GLU A 110 3.23 2.29 11.42
CA GLU A 110 1.86 2.38 10.91
C GLU A 110 0.83 2.28 12.01
N VAL A 111 1.00 1.34 12.96
CA VAL A 111 0.09 1.19 14.11
C VAL A 111 -0.04 2.51 14.88
N ARG A 112 1.04 3.26 15.05
CA ARG A 112 1.01 4.58 15.69
C ARG A 112 0.24 5.61 14.86
N LEU A 113 0.51 5.68 13.55
CA LEU A 113 -0.17 6.60 12.63
C LEU A 113 -1.66 6.27 12.49
N VAL A 114 -2.02 4.99 12.45
CA VAL A 114 -3.42 4.53 12.48
C VAL A 114 -4.16 5.04 13.71
N ARG A 115 -3.54 5.02 14.90
CA ARG A 115 -4.14 5.60 16.11
C ARG A 115 -4.34 7.11 15.98
N GLN A 116 -3.39 7.84 15.40
CA GLN A 116 -3.53 9.27 15.14
C GLN A 116 -4.66 9.54 14.14
N PHE A 117 -4.72 8.78 13.04
CA PHE A 117 -5.82 8.88 12.08
C PHE A 117 -7.19 8.67 12.75
N GLN A 118 -7.33 7.66 13.62
CA GLN A 118 -8.60 7.39 14.32
C GLN A 118 -9.05 8.55 15.20
N GLN A 119 -8.10 9.29 15.82
CA GLN A 119 -8.43 10.48 16.61
C GLN A 119 -8.87 11.66 15.74
N LEU A 120 -8.32 11.80 14.55
CA LEU A 120 -8.61 12.86 13.59
C LEU A 120 -9.83 12.56 12.71
N LYS A 121 -10.22 11.29 12.62
CA LYS A 121 -11.33 10.85 11.77
C LYS A 121 -12.68 11.48 12.17
N ALA A 122 -12.97 11.58 13.46
CA ALA A 122 -14.25 12.12 13.92
C ALA A 122 -14.48 13.59 13.53
N PRO A 123 -13.49 14.52 13.68
CA PRO A 123 -13.61 15.87 13.12
C PRO A 123 -13.78 15.90 11.60
N ALA A 124 -13.05 15.08 10.86
CA ALA A 124 -13.14 15.02 9.40
C ALA A 124 -14.50 14.46 8.94
N ASP A 125 -15.00 13.41 9.56
CA ASP A 125 -16.33 12.86 9.27
C ASP A 125 -17.43 13.87 9.58
N LYS A 126 -17.30 14.66 10.66
CA LYS A 126 -18.21 15.75 10.97
C LYS A 126 -18.19 16.83 9.89
N ALA A 127 -17.02 17.13 9.34
CA ALA A 127 -16.89 18.06 8.21
C ALA A 127 -17.66 17.55 6.98
N VAL A 128 -17.54 16.27 6.64
CA VAL A 128 -18.32 15.65 5.56
C VAL A 128 -19.83 15.77 5.82
N GLN A 129 -20.28 15.47 7.03
CA GLN A 129 -21.71 15.60 7.41
C GLN A 129 -22.21 17.04 7.33
N THR A 130 -21.38 18.02 7.73
CA THR A 130 -21.73 19.45 7.63
C THR A 130 -21.89 19.86 6.17
N ILE A 131 -20.96 19.47 5.31
CA ILE A 131 -21.05 19.72 3.86
C ILE A 131 -22.32 19.07 3.29
N GLU A 132 -22.60 17.82 3.63
CA GLU A 132 -23.80 17.13 3.18
C GLU A 132 -25.08 17.87 3.59
N THR A 133 -25.14 18.36 4.83
CA THR A 133 -26.28 19.12 5.34
C THR A 133 -26.48 20.42 4.59
N LEU A 134 -25.41 21.17 4.36
CA LEU A 134 -25.44 22.44 3.59
C LEU A 134 -25.85 22.21 2.13
N VAL A 135 -25.33 21.14 1.51
CA VAL A 135 -25.73 20.72 0.15
C VAL A 135 -27.21 20.36 0.11
N ARG A 136 -27.72 19.58 1.06
CA ARG A 136 -29.16 19.20 1.15
C ARG A 136 -30.06 20.42 1.34
N ALA A 137 -29.59 21.42 2.09
CA ALA A 137 -30.31 22.69 2.30
C ALA A 137 -30.19 23.65 1.10
N ASN A 138 -29.39 23.34 0.10
CA ASN A 138 -29.01 24.23 -1.00
C ASN A 138 -28.45 25.59 -0.48
N ASP A 139 -27.74 25.55 0.65
CA ASP A 139 -27.15 26.71 1.32
C ASP A 139 -25.75 27.00 0.79
N THR A 140 -25.69 27.68 -0.35
CA THR A 140 -24.42 28.09 -0.98
C THR A 140 -23.66 29.14 -0.16
N ALA A 141 -24.35 29.98 0.59
CA ALA A 141 -23.72 30.97 1.48
C ALA A 141 -23.05 30.25 2.68
N GLY A 142 -23.75 29.30 3.28
CA GLY A 142 -23.21 28.43 4.33
C GLY A 142 -22.02 27.61 3.85
N LEU A 143 -22.08 27.02 2.65
CA LEU A 143 -20.94 26.31 2.05
C LEU A 143 -19.72 27.20 1.85
N THR A 144 -19.94 28.45 1.39
CA THR A 144 -18.86 29.42 1.22
C THR A 144 -18.20 29.76 2.54
N ALA A 145 -19.00 30.05 3.57
CA ALA A 145 -18.50 30.38 4.91
C ALA A 145 -17.75 29.17 5.55
N TYR A 146 -18.31 27.98 5.41
CA TYR A 146 -17.73 26.76 5.93
C TYR A 146 -16.39 26.41 5.23
N ALA A 147 -16.35 26.45 3.91
CA ALA A 147 -15.14 26.21 3.14
C ALA A 147 -14.00 27.17 3.48
N ALA A 148 -14.35 28.46 3.74
CA ALA A 148 -13.35 29.47 4.07
C ALA A 148 -12.71 29.32 5.47
N LYS A 149 -13.38 28.69 6.43
CA LYS A 149 -12.97 28.73 7.84
C LYS A 149 -12.77 27.37 8.52
N GLU A 150 -13.54 26.37 8.14
CA GLU A 150 -13.67 25.14 8.94
C GLU A 150 -13.28 23.86 8.17
N MET A 151 -13.53 23.82 6.87
CA MET A 151 -13.34 22.62 6.06
C MET A 151 -11.87 22.17 6.03
N TYR A 152 -10.94 23.06 5.73
CA TYR A 152 -9.52 22.75 5.67
C TYR A 152 -8.92 22.42 7.05
N PRO A 153 -9.14 23.24 8.10
CA PRO A 153 -8.67 22.90 9.44
C PRO A 153 -9.15 21.54 9.96
N ALA A 154 -10.33 21.07 9.53
CA ALA A 154 -10.84 19.75 9.90
C ALA A 154 -10.19 18.61 9.10
N ASN A 155 -9.76 18.89 7.87
CA ASN A 155 -9.26 17.87 6.93
C ASN A 155 -7.72 17.79 6.88
N ASP A 156 -7.01 18.93 6.92
CA ASP A 156 -5.57 18.98 6.72
C ASP A 156 -4.77 18.12 7.70
N PRO A 157 -5.05 18.07 9.01
CA PRO A 157 -4.31 17.21 9.94
C PRO A 157 -4.46 15.72 9.62
N LEU A 158 -5.62 15.31 9.10
CA LEU A 158 -5.86 13.94 8.67
C LEU A 158 -5.05 13.61 7.41
N GLN A 159 -4.94 14.55 6.47
CA GLN A 159 -4.13 14.42 5.26
C GLN A 159 -2.63 14.29 5.58
N GLU A 160 -2.13 15.01 6.58
CA GLU A 160 -0.74 14.86 7.04
C GLU A 160 -0.45 13.43 7.53
N VAL A 161 -1.38 12.84 8.30
CA VAL A 161 -1.24 11.47 8.78
C VAL A 161 -1.32 10.45 7.64
N LEU A 162 -2.23 10.63 6.69
CA LEU A 162 -2.33 9.78 5.50
C LEU A 162 -1.07 9.88 4.64
N GLY A 163 -0.52 11.07 4.44
CA GLY A 163 0.76 11.29 3.77
C GLY A 163 1.93 10.60 4.48
N ALA A 164 1.96 10.63 5.82
CA ALA A 164 2.96 9.92 6.60
C ALA A 164 2.82 8.39 6.47
N LEU A 165 1.60 7.85 6.39
CA LEU A 165 1.37 6.43 6.13
C LEU A 165 1.87 6.02 4.73
N VAL A 166 1.60 6.85 3.71
CA VAL A 166 2.15 6.65 2.35
C VAL A 166 3.67 6.57 2.38
N GLN A 167 4.33 7.49 3.11
CA GLN A 167 5.78 7.51 3.21
C GLN A 167 6.32 6.25 3.88
N VAL A 168 5.69 5.78 4.97
CA VAL A 168 6.08 4.52 5.64
C VAL A 168 5.98 3.33 4.70
N GLN A 169 4.93 3.25 3.87
CA GLN A 169 4.79 2.17 2.87
C GLN A 169 5.93 2.20 1.85
N LEU A 170 6.29 3.39 1.34
CA LEU A 170 7.38 3.56 0.38
C LEU A 170 8.75 3.20 0.99
N ASP A 171 9.01 3.65 2.21
CA ASP A 171 10.29 3.38 2.89
C ASP A 171 10.43 1.89 3.22
N THR A 172 9.35 1.24 3.65
CA THR A 172 9.33 -0.20 3.92
C THR A 172 9.53 -1.01 2.64
N ALA A 173 8.82 -0.65 1.55
CA ALA A 173 9.00 -1.31 0.25
C ALA A 173 10.44 -1.17 -0.28
N ARG A 174 11.06 0.00 -0.08
CA ARG A 174 12.46 0.23 -0.44
C ARG A 174 13.39 -0.68 0.37
N ALA A 175 13.20 -0.76 1.68
CA ALA A 175 14.03 -1.60 2.55
C ALA A 175 13.92 -3.08 2.18
N GLU A 176 12.73 -3.57 1.88
CA GLU A 176 12.49 -4.94 1.40
C GLU A 176 13.20 -5.20 0.06
N TYR A 177 13.11 -4.26 -0.88
CA TYR A 177 13.81 -4.35 -2.17
C TYR A 177 15.34 -4.39 -2.01
N GLU A 178 15.91 -3.48 -1.21
CA GLU A 178 17.36 -3.43 -0.96
C GLU A 178 17.86 -4.71 -0.27
N GLY A 179 17.08 -5.25 0.67
CA GLY A 179 17.34 -6.55 1.30
C GLY A 179 17.35 -7.71 0.30
N ALA A 180 16.39 -7.73 -0.62
CA ALA A 180 16.32 -8.75 -1.67
C ALA A 180 17.50 -8.67 -2.64
N VAL A 181 17.91 -7.45 -3.05
CA VAL A 181 19.10 -7.22 -3.89
C VAL A 181 20.37 -7.69 -3.18
N GLY A 182 20.53 -7.38 -1.90
CA GLY A 182 21.66 -7.83 -1.09
C GLY A 182 21.77 -9.35 -1.01
N THR A 183 20.65 -10.02 -0.79
CA THR A 183 20.56 -11.50 -0.77
C THR A 183 20.95 -12.09 -2.12
N TYR A 184 20.44 -11.52 -3.23
CA TYR A 184 20.78 -11.97 -4.58
C TYR A 184 22.28 -11.82 -4.88
N GLN A 185 22.87 -10.67 -4.55
CA GLN A 185 24.31 -10.44 -4.77
C GLN A 185 25.18 -11.40 -3.95
N GLY A 186 24.79 -11.65 -2.69
CA GLY A 186 25.47 -12.64 -1.85
C GLY A 186 25.41 -14.05 -2.45
N THR A 187 24.26 -14.49 -2.91
CA THR A 187 24.08 -15.82 -3.54
C THR A 187 24.87 -15.95 -4.84
N LYS A 188 24.93 -14.89 -5.66
CA LYS A 188 25.69 -14.88 -6.91
C LYS A 188 27.19 -15.08 -6.70
N LEU A 189 27.74 -14.66 -5.57
CA LEU A 189 29.16 -14.80 -5.25
C LEU A 189 29.55 -16.26 -4.95
N PHE A 190 28.58 -17.09 -4.55
CA PHE A 190 28.77 -18.51 -4.20
C PHE A 190 28.41 -19.47 -5.33
N MET A 191 27.92 -19.01 -6.45
CA MET A 191 27.69 -19.79 -7.69
C MET A 191 28.85 -19.62 -8.70
#